data_9c5233fe2134f42008f1ad597e8244c2
#
_entry.id   9c5233fe2134f42008f1ad597e8244c2
#
_cell.length_a   1.000
_cell.length_b   1.000
_cell.length_c   1.000
_cell.angle_alpha   90.00
_cell.angle_beta   90.00
_cell.angle_gamma   90.00
#
_symmetry.space_group_name_H-M   'P 1'
#
loop_
_entity.id
_entity.type
_entity.pdbx_description
1 polymer ?
#
loop_
_entity_poly.entity_id
_entity_poly.type
_entity_poly.pdbx_seq_one_letter_code
_entity_poly.pdbx_strand_id
1 'polypeptide(L)'
;MSIWLDFLGAEIRYVETPSFGRVRIAEAGRRNAEALFLMHGIGGHIEAYSKNIVPLGEHFHVIAFDFVGHGLSEKKTDIEYPASIYADQLKELMDVLGIEKAHISGESLGGLVTGLFAVKYPERCLRLILNTAGGIPIITDKGRQDLVDLATLTEKNYGKPPSYDSIKGRMQWLIYEGNWGLLTDELINSRLAIYSRPDFQKCAPLVFARLSQAKEGGGKSMPDMMELEKIEQEALLLWTTHNPIHDVPAAEAALPRLKHGKLYVMQKECGHWPQYESPEEFDAVVVKYLTTGEV
;
A
#
# COMPACT_ATOMS: atom_id res chain seq x y z
N MET A 1 2.59 -22.09 -3.77
CA MET A 1 3.76 -21.74 -4.61
C MET A 1 4.65 -20.85 -3.76
N SER A 2 5.97 -20.89 -3.92
CA SER A 2 6.88 -20.05 -3.10
C SER A 2 6.87 -18.61 -3.60
N ILE A 3 6.91 -17.63 -2.67
CA ILE A 3 6.95 -16.18 -2.98
C ILE A 3 8.14 -15.83 -3.87
N TRP A 4 9.30 -16.52 -3.70
CA TRP A 4 10.46 -16.21 -4.53
C TRP A 4 10.27 -16.66 -5.99
N LEU A 5 9.41 -17.66 -6.25
CA LEU A 5 9.04 -18.03 -7.62
C LEU A 5 8.17 -16.94 -8.27
N ASP A 6 7.33 -16.28 -7.48
CA ASP A 6 6.53 -15.14 -7.95
C ASP A 6 7.43 -13.96 -8.38
N PHE A 7 8.62 -13.80 -7.76
CA PHE A 7 9.61 -12.80 -8.15
C PHE A 7 10.56 -13.23 -9.27
N LEU A 8 10.42 -14.45 -9.80
CA LEU A 8 11.31 -14.90 -10.87
C LEU A 8 11.09 -14.07 -12.14
N GLY A 9 12.09 -13.30 -12.52
CA GLY A 9 12.03 -12.30 -13.59
C GLY A 9 12.07 -10.86 -13.09
N ALA A 10 11.97 -10.64 -11.77
CA ALA A 10 12.21 -9.34 -11.15
C ALA A 10 13.65 -9.22 -10.61
N GLU A 11 14.19 -8.02 -10.62
CA GLU A 11 15.42 -7.65 -9.94
C GLU A 11 15.09 -7.08 -8.56
N ILE A 12 15.58 -7.71 -7.49
CA ILE A 12 15.47 -7.17 -6.13
C ILE A 12 16.81 -6.59 -5.73
N ARG A 13 16.83 -5.29 -5.44
CA ARG A 13 18.05 -4.56 -5.08
C ARG A 13 17.79 -3.41 -4.14
N TYR A 14 18.84 -2.77 -3.69
CA TYR A 14 18.77 -1.55 -2.92
C TYR A 14 19.17 -0.33 -3.76
N VAL A 15 18.48 0.78 -3.52
CA VAL A 15 18.77 2.09 -4.08
C VAL A 15 19.10 3.02 -2.92
N GLU A 16 20.25 3.70 -3.00
CA GLU A 16 20.62 4.73 -2.03
C GLU A 16 19.92 6.04 -2.38
N THR A 17 19.21 6.61 -1.43
CA THR A 17 18.51 7.89 -1.57
C THR A 17 19.09 8.89 -0.57
N PRO A 18 19.24 10.19 -0.94
CA PRO A 18 19.92 11.19 -0.10
C PRO A 18 19.29 11.36 1.28
N SER A 19 17.95 11.45 1.36
CA SER A 19 17.24 11.77 2.60
C SER A 19 16.75 10.53 3.34
N PHE A 20 16.42 9.44 2.62
CA PHE A 20 15.78 8.26 3.19
C PHE A 20 16.72 7.06 3.33
N GLY A 21 17.98 7.20 2.89
CA GLY A 21 18.98 6.14 2.95
C GLY A 21 18.65 5.00 1.99
N ARG A 22 18.92 3.78 2.42
CA ARG A 22 18.80 2.60 1.59
C ARG A 22 17.35 2.13 1.43
N VAL A 23 16.83 2.17 0.23
CA VAL A 23 15.48 1.74 -0.15
C VAL A 23 15.54 0.40 -0.88
N ARG A 24 14.85 -0.64 -0.38
CA ARG A 24 14.70 -1.90 -1.11
C ARG A 24 13.62 -1.74 -2.17
N ILE A 25 13.94 -2.14 -3.40
CA ILE A 25 13.01 -2.19 -4.51
C ILE A 25 12.95 -3.59 -5.12
N ALA A 26 11.83 -3.91 -5.75
CA ALA A 26 11.69 -5.00 -6.72
C ALA A 26 11.26 -4.38 -8.05
N GLU A 27 12.01 -4.66 -9.10
CA GLU A 27 11.89 -4.03 -10.40
C GLU A 27 11.68 -5.10 -11.48
N ALA A 28 10.69 -4.91 -12.37
CA ALA A 28 10.45 -5.78 -13.51
C ALA A 28 9.99 -4.97 -14.74
N GLY A 29 10.10 -5.59 -15.93
CA GLY A 29 9.68 -4.99 -17.18
C GLY A 29 10.77 -4.16 -17.86
N ARG A 30 10.39 -3.50 -18.96
CA ARG A 30 11.32 -2.71 -19.78
C ARG A 30 11.49 -1.32 -19.20
N ARG A 31 12.70 -0.90 -18.91
CA ARG A 31 13.01 0.43 -18.34
C ARG A 31 12.62 1.62 -19.24
N ASN A 32 12.34 1.40 -20.52
CA ASN A 32 11.84 2.43 -21.43
C ASN A 32 10.31 2.40 -21.62
N ALA A 33 9.59 1.52 -20.94
CA ALA A 33 8.14 1.58 -20.85
C ALA A 33 7.70 2.64 -19.82
N GLU A 34 6.41 3.01 -19.82
CA GLU A 34 5.88 3.87 -18.78
C GLU A 34 6.06 3.22 -17.40
N ALA A 35 6.55 4.01 -16.44
CA ALA A 35 6.83 3.50 -15.12
C ALA A 35 5.53 3.35 -14.30
N LEU A 36 5.46 2.29 -13.49
CA LEU A 36 4.40 2.03 -12.51
C LEU A 36 5.01 1.78 -11.14
N PHE A 37 4.75 2.66 -10.19
CA PHE A 37 5.12 2.43 -8.79
C PHE A 37 4.01 1.75 -8.02
N LEU A 38 4.38 0.71 -7.24
CA LEU A 38 3.49 -0.05 -6.37
C LEU A 38 3.89 0.17 -4.91
N MET A 39 2.97 0.67 -4.10
CA MET A 39 3.20 1.04 -2.70
C MET A 39 2.31 0.23 -1.76
N HIS A 40 2.93 -0.42 -0.79
CA HIS A 40 2.27 -1.24 0.23
C HIS A 40 1.61 -0.40 1.34
N GLY A 41 0.74 -1.03 2.14
CA GLY A 41 0.10 -0.44 3.31
C GLY A 41 1.02 -0.37 4.55
N ILE A 42 0.47 0.15 5.64
CA ILE A 42 1.20 0.29 6.92
C ILE A 42 1.66 -1.07 7.45
N GLY A 43 2.95 -1.15 7.81
CA GLY A 43 3.58 -2.40 8.22
C GLY A 43 3.78 -3.40 7.08
N GLY A 44 3.51 -3.01 5.83
CA GLY A 44 3.70 -3.84 4.65
C GLY A 44 5.15 -3.91 4.17
N HIS A 45 5.32 -4.57 3.05
CA HIS A 45 6.58 -4.72 2.34
C HIS A 45 6.30 -5.21 0.90
N ILE A 46 7.31 -5.19 0.02
CA ILE A 46 7.16 -5.51 -1.42
C ILE A 46 6.52 -6.87 -1.69
N GLU A 47 6.62 -7.83 -0.76
CA GLU A 47 6.03 -9.16 -0.91
C GLU A 47 4.49 -9.14 -1.00
N ALA A 48 3.85 -8.04 -0.60
CA ALA A 48 2.40 -7.84 -0.83
C ALA A 48 2.03 -7.75 -2.32
N TYR A 49 3.03 -7.47 -3.18
CA TYR A 49 2.89 -7.38 -4.64
C TYR A 49 3.64 -8.49 -5.38
N SER A 50 4.08 -9.55 -4.69
CA SER A 50 4.89 -10.61 -5.31
C SER A 50 4.24 -11.19 -6.57
N LYS A 51 2.92 -11.34 -6.57
CA LYS A 51 2.15 -11.91 -7.68
C LYS A 51 1.90 -10.96 -8.86
N ASN A 52 2.22 -9.68 -8.70
CA ASN A 52 1.84 -8.62 -9.65
C ASN A 52 3.05 -8.03 -10.39
N ILE A 53 4.21 -7.95 -9.73
CA ILE A 53 5.39 -7.23 -10.24
C ILE A 53 5.81 -7.78 -11.60
N VAL A 54 5.95 -9.09 -11.74
CA VAL A 54 6.41 -9.72 -12.99
C VAL A 54 5.33 -9.71 -14.07
N PRO A 55 4.07 -10.09 -13.81
CA PRO A 55 3.00 -9.99 -14.81
C PRO A 55 2.75 -8.55 -15.31
N LEU A 56 2.69 -7.57 -14.40
CA LEU A 56 2.57 -6.16 -14.79
C LEU A 56 3.81 -5.66 -15.55
N GLY A 57 4.98 -6.26 -15.31
CA GLY A 57 6.22 -5.98 -16.02
C GLY A 57 6.19 -6.31 -17.52
N GLU A 58 5.22 -7.09 -17.99
CA GLU A 58 4.98 -7.32 -19.42
C GLU A 58 4.49 -6.04 -20.13
N HIS A 59 3.86 -5.13 -19.37
CA HIS A 59 3.21 -3.92 -19.88
C HIS A 59 3.94 -2.62 -19.47
N PHE A 60 4.53 -2.60 -18.26
CA PHE A 60 5.09 -1.41 -17.64
C PHE A 60 6.52 -1.65 -17.16
N HIS A 61 7.24 -0.56 -16.89
CA HIS A 61 8.41 -0.60 -16.01
C HIS A 61 7.93 -0.54 -14.56
N VAL A 62 7.78 -1.70 -13.91
CA VAL A 62 7.18 -1.83 -12.57
C VAL A 62 8.24 -1.70 -11.50
N ILE A 63 7.99 -0.86 -10.50
CA ILE A 63 8.84 -0.68 -9.33
C ILE A 63 7.95 -0.79 -8.06
N ALA A 64 8.08 -1.87 -7.32
CA ALA A 64 7.58 -1.94 -5.94
C ALA A 64 8.72 -1.61 -4.98
N PHE A 65 8.45 -0.89 -3.91
CA PHE A 65 9.49 -0.53 -2.94
C PHE A 65 8.97 -0.56 -1.50
N ASP A 66 9.88 -0.81 -0.57
CA ASP A 66 9.58 -0.68 0.85
C ASP A 66 9.70 0.78 1.28
N PHE A 67 8.68 1.29 1.95
CA PHE A 67 8.75 2.60 2.59
C PHE A 67 9.88 2.65 3.64
N VAL A 68 10.45 3.82 3.86
CA VAL A 68 11.32 4.08 5.01
C VAL A 68 10.61 3.65 6.30
N GLY A 69 11.32 2.98 7.20
CA GLY A 69 10.72 2.37 8.39
C GLY A 69 10.03 1.02 8.17
N HIS A 70 9.85 0.57 6.91
CA HIS A 70 9.14 -0.68 6.57
C HIS A 70 10.05 -1.68 5.86
N GLY A 71 9.57 -2.92 5.77
CA GLY A 71 10.22 -3.99 5.02
C GLY A 71 11.70 -4.15 5.35
N LEU A 72 12.55 -4.14 4.34
CA LEU A 72 14.01 -4.16 4.47
C LEU A 72 14.69 -2.84 4.08
N SER A 73 13.91 -1.77 3.83
CA SER A 73 14.44 -0.41 3.68
C SER A 73 14.97 0.15 5.00
N GLU A 74 15.65 1.30 4.95
CA GLU A 74 16.23 2.00 6.09
C GLU A 74 15.22 2.21 7.22
N LYS A 75 15.68 2.07 8.48
CA LYS A 75 14.88 2.23 9.70
C LYS A 75 15.37 3.45 10.49
N LYS A 76 14.87 4.63 10.10
CA LYS A 76 15.21 5.87 10.81
C LYS A 76 14.43 5.96 12.13
N THR A 77 15.12 6.32 13.21
CA THR A 77 14.51 6.49 14.54
C THR A 77 14.58 7.94 15.05
N ASP A 78 15.09 8.83 14.22
CA ASP A 78 15.29 10.25 14.47
C ASP A 78 14.34 11.16 13.66
N ILE A 79 13.31 10.55 13.04
CA ILE A 79 12.29 11.26 12.27
C ILE A 79 10.89 10.85 12.72
N GLU A 80 9.91 11.69 12.41
CA GLU A 80 8.48 11.33 12.48
C GLU A 80 8.04 10.69 11.16
N TYR A 81 6.92 9.96 11.21
CA TYR A 81 6.38 9.23 10.07
C TYR A 81 4.97 9.71 9.67
N PRO A 82 4.77 11.02 9.35
CA PRO A 82 3.53 11.47 8.72
C PRO A 82 3.43 10.85 7.30
N ALA A 83 2.21 10.70 6.78
CA ALA A 83 2.06 10.08 5.45
C ALA A 83 2.77 10.85 4.33
N SER A 84 2.93 12.15 4.49
CA SER A 84 3.63 13.01 3.52
C SER A 84 5.09 12.64 3.32
N ILE A 85 5.76 12.05 4.33
CA ILE A 85 7.17 11.67 4.21
C ILE A 85 7.37 10.57 3.16
N TYR A 86 6.38 9.69 2.99
CA TYR A 86 6.43 8.63 1.97
C TYR A 86 6.21 9.17 0.56
N ALA A 87 5.45 10.27 0.42
CA ALA A 87 5.34 10.98 -0.85
C ALA A 87 6.69 11.63 -1.23
N ASP A 88 7.41 12.19 -0.26
CA ASP A 88 8.75 12.73 -0.48
C ASP A 88 9.76 11.62 -0.81
N GLN A 89 9.66 10.46 -0.14
CA GLN A 89 10.47 9.28 -0.47
C GLN A 89 10.23 8.81 -1.90
N LEU A 90 8.97 8.72 -2.35
CA LEU A 90 8.65 8.34 -3.73
C LEU A 90 9.26 9.33 -4.72
N LYS A 91 9.12 10.63 -4.48
CA LYS A 91 9.71 11.69 -5.33
C LYS A 91 11.22 11.52 -5.43
N GLU A 92 11.91 11.35 -4.31
CA GLU A 92 13.36 11.19 -4.28
C GLU A 92 13.81 9.87 -4.95
N LEU A 93 13.06 8.78 -4.76
CA LEU A 93 13.32 7.51 -5.44
C LEU A 93 13.17 7.64 -6.96
N MET A 94 12.11 8.33 -7.43
CA MET A 94 11.93 8.63 -8.85
C MET A 94 13.11 9.42 -9.41
N ASP A 95 13.61 10.41 -8.68
CA ASP A 95 14.76 11.24 -9.12
C ASP A 95 16.03 10.40 -9.25
N VAL A 96 16.33 9.56 -8.26
CA VAL A 96 17.52 8.68 -8.28
C VAL A 96 17.44 7.66 -9.41
N LEU A 97 16.23 7.17 -9.72
CA LEU A 97 16.01 6.23 -10.83
C LEU A 97 15.92 6.93 -12.21
N GLY A 98 15.93 8.26 -12.25
CA GLY A 98 15.81 9.03 -13.50
C GLY A 98 14.42 8.96 -14.12
N ILE A 99 13.38 8.71 -13.34
CA ILE A 99 11.99 8.59 -13.78
C ILE A 99 11.31 9.95 -13.60
N GLU A 100 10.97 10.61 -14.70
CA GLU A 100 10.33 11.92 -14.66
C GLU A 100 8.86 11.85 -14.27
N LYS A 101 8.11 10.95 -14.89
CA LYS A 101 6.68 10.72 -14.61
C LYS A 101 6.37 9.23 -14.51
N ALA A 102 5.35 8.89 -13.72
CA ALA A 102 4.93 7.52 -13.54
C ALA A 102 3.43 7.39 -13.26
N HIS A 103 2.88 6.22 -13.52
CA HIS A 103 1.66 5.76 -12.89
C HIS A 103 1.95 5.42 -11.44
N ILE A 104 1.03 5.79 -10.54
CA ILE A 104 1.21 5.57 -9.11
C ILE A 104 0.05 4.75 -8.59
N SER A 105 0.35 3.60 -8.00
CA SER A 105 -0.62 2.71 -7.36
C SER A 105 -0.20 2.41 -5.94
N GLY A 106 -1.14 2.47 -5.01
CA GLY A 106 -0.84 2.13 -3.62
C GLY A 106 -2.03 1.55 -2.88
N GLU A 107 -1.74 0.58 -2.00
CA GLU A 107 -2.71 -0.07 -1.12
C GLU A 107 -2.74 0.61 0.24
N SER A 108 -3.92 0.89 0.79
CA SER A 108 -4.08 1.39 2.17
C SER A 108 -3.30 2.70 2.43
N LEU A 109 -2.24 2.66 3.26
CA LEU A 109 -1.31 3.78 3.43
C LEU A 109 -0.68 4.18 2.09
N GLY A 110 -0.31 3.22 1.25
CA GLY A 110 0.19 3.49 -0.09
C GLY A 110 -0.83 4.24 -0.95
N GLY A 111 -2.12 3.93 -0.81
CA GLY A 111 -3.20 4.65 -1.48
C GLY A 111 -3.34 6.09 -0.98
N LEU A 112 -3.25 6.31 0.33
CA LEU A 112 -3.17 7.67 0.89
C LEU A 112 -1.94 8.42 0.34
N VAL A 113 -0.79 7.78 0.31
CA VAL A 113 0.46 8.37 -0.25
C VAL A 113 0.29 8.70 -1.73
N THR A 114 -0.40 7.86 -2.51
CA THR A 114 -0.73 8.13 -3.92
C THR A 114 -1.48 9.47 -4.06
N GLY A 115 -2.52 9.68 -3.25
CA GLY A 115 -3.27 10.95 -3.29
C GLY A 115 -2.45 12.16 -2.82
N LEU A 116 -1.68 12.01 -1.73
CA LEU A 116 -0.79 13.08 -1.24
C LEU A 116 0.29 13.43 -2.26
N PHE A 117 0.86 12.43 -2.91
CA PHE A 117 1.86 12.61 -3.96
C PHE A 117 1.29 13.38 -5.15
N ALA A 118 0.10 13.00 -5.60
CA ALA A 118 -0.58 13.65 -6.72
C ALA A 118 -0.88 15.13 -6.46
N VAL A 119 -1.24 15.49 -5.22
CA VAL A 119 -1.47 16.89 -4.83
C VAL A 119 -0.16 17.66 -4.71
N LYS A 120 0.89 17.03 -4.16
CA LYS A 120 2.18 17.70 -3.90
C LYS A 120 3.08 17.79 -5.13
N TYR A 121 3.04 16.78 -6.02
CA TYR A 121 3.91 16.64 -7.19
C TYR A 121 3.08 16.28 -8.45
N PRO A 122 2.08 17.10 -8.83
CA PRO A 122 1.13 16.75 -9.89
C PRO A 122 1.80 16.51 -11.25
N GLU A 123 2.91 17.20 -11.51
CA GLU A 123 3.68 17.08 -12.75
C GLU A 123 4.42 15.73 -12.88
N ARG A 124 4.58 15.00 -11.77
CA ARG A 124 5.26 13.71 -11.71
C ARG A 124 4.31 12.52 -11.93
N CYS A 125 3.00 12.78 -12.02
CA CYS A 125 1.98 11.76 -12.13
C CYS A 125 1.46 11.59 -13.57
N LEU A 126 1.27 10.32 -13.95
CA LEU A 126 0.38 9.90 -15.03
C LEU A 126 -1.00 9.57 -14.44
N ARG A 127 -1.48 8.33 -14.52
CA ARG A 127 -2.71 7.88 -13.89
C ARG A 127 -2.46 7.34 -12.48
N LEU A 128 -3.49 7.40 -11.65
CA LEU A 128 -3.45 6.99 -10.25
C LEU A 128 -4.38 5.81 -9.98
N ILE A 129 -3.96 4.88 -9.11
CA ILE A 129 -4.80 3.83 -8.56
C ILE A 129 -4.77 3.91 -7.04
N LEU A 130 -5.90 4.28 -6.46
CA LEU A 130 -6.15 4.31 -5.01
C LEU A 130 -6.72 2.94 -4.62
N ASN A 131 -5.83 1.98 -4.34
CA ASN A 131 -6.20 0.60 -4.04
C ASN A 131 -6.58 0.47 -2.56
N THR A 132 -7.85 0.19 -2.26
CA THR A 132 -8.38 0.10 -0.87
C THR A 132 -7.81 1.17 0.05
N ALA A 133 -7.72 2.40 -0.47
CA ALA A 133 -6.90 3.46 0.08
C ALA A 133 -7.38 3.96 1.44
N GLY A 134 -6.44 4.26 2.33
CA GLY A 134 -6.68 5.11 3.51
C GLY A 134 -6.82 6.58 3.14
N GLY A 135 -7.15 7.44 4.12
CA GLY A 135 -7.21 8.89 3.92
C GLY A 135 -8.50 9.40 3.25
N ILE A 136 -9.49 8.54 3.06
CA ILE A 136 -10.87 8.94 2.74
C ILE A 136 -11.74 8.89 4.01
N PRO A 137 -12.91 9.56 4.05
CA PRO A 137 -13.79 9.56 5.23
C PRO A 137 -14.28 8.16 5.57
N ILE A 138 -14.31 7.85 6.86
CA ILE A 138 -14.95 6.63 7.40
C ILE A 138 -16.40 7.02 7.70
N ILE A 139 -17.34 6.52 6.92
CA ILE A 139 -18.74 6.97 6.99
C ILE A 139 -19.68 5.97 7.65
N THR A 140 -19.30 4.70 7.76
CA THR A 140 -20.14 3.65 8.35
C THR A 140 -19.72 3.34 9.79
N ASP A 141 -20.67 2.82 10.59
CA ASP A 141 -20.38 2.35 11.95
C ASP A 141 -19.45 1.13 11.92
N LYS A 142 -19.62 0.25 10.92
CA LYS A 142 -18.71 -0.87 10.70
C LYS A 142 -17.28 -0.39 10.49
N GLY A 143 -17.06 0.57 9.60
CA GLY A 143 -15.72 1.11 9.33
C GLY A 143 -15.09 1.73 10.56
N ARG A 144 -15.86 2.43 11.40
CA ARG A 144 -15.38 2.98 12.68
C ARG A 144 -14.98 1.87 13.65
N GLN A 145 -15.79 0.82 13.75
CA GLN A 145 -15.47 -0.33 14.60
C GLN A 145 -14.23 -1.07 14.10
N ASP A 146 -14.14 -1.33 12.81
CA ASP A 146 -12.95 -1.95 12.19
C ASP A 146 -11.66 -1.18 12.52
N LEU A 147 -11.70 0.16 12.51
CA LEU A 147 -10.53 0.97 12.88
C LEU A 147 -10.15 0.80 14.35
N VAL A 148 -11.13 0.75 15.25
CA VAL A 148 -10.91 0.50 16.68
C VAL A 148 -10.35 -0.91 16.91
N ASP A 149 -10.87 -1.90 16.20
CA ASP A 149 -10.41 -3.29 16.28
C ASP A 149 -8.96 -3.41 15.80
N LEU A 150 -8.62 -2.75 14.70
CA LEU A 150 -7.27 -2.69 14.16
C LEU A 150 -6.28 -2.06 15.15
N ALA A 151 -6.64 -0.93 15.72
CA ALA A 151 -5.82 -0.25 16.72
C ALA A 151 -5.63 -1.12 17.96
N THR A 152 -6.71 -1.76 18.44
CA THR A 152 -6.69 -2.69 19.59
C THR A 152 -5.79 -3.89 19.32
N LEU A 153 -5.88 -4.49 18.12
CA LEU A 153 -5.02 -5.60 17.71
C LEU A 153 -3.54 -5.18 17.67
N THR A 154 -3.27 -3.96 17.21
CA THR A 154 -1.92 -3.40 17.17
C THR A 154 -1.37 -3.18 18.58
N GLU A 155 -2.15 -2.57 19.48
CA GLU A 155 -1.76 -2.33 20.88
C GLU A 155 -1.54 -3.62 21.67
N LYS A 156 -2.37 -4.62 21.45
CA LYS A 156 -2.23 -5.95 22.10
C LYS A 156 -0.85 -6.56 21.87
N ASN A 157 -0.25 -6.26 20.72
CA ASN A 157 1.06 -6.76 20.32
C ASN A 157 2.19 -5.75 20.59
N TYR A 158 1.85 -4.51 20.98
CA TYR A 158 2.83 -3.46 21.24
C TYR A 158 3.79 -3.83 22.38
N GLY A 159 5.08 -3.60 22.16
CA GLY A 159 6.12 -3.91 23.17
C GLY A 159 6.40 -5.40 23.39
N LYS A 160 5.71 -6.29 22.68
CA LYS A 160 5.97 -7.73 22.72
C LYS A 160 6.79 -8.16 21.50
N PRO A 161 7.66 -9.17 21.65
CA PRO A 161 8.28 -9.80 20.49
C PRO A 161 7.20 -10.30 19.51
N PRO A 162 7.35 -10.09 18.21
CA PRO A 162 6.42 -10.64 17.24
C PRO A 162 6.44 -12.18 17.28
N SER A 163 5.30 -12.79 17.06
CA SER A 163 5.15 -14.24 16.98
C SER A 163 4.41 -14.62 15.70
N TYR A 164 4.56 -15.87 15.27
CA TYR A 164 3.82 -16.41 14.13
C TYR A 164 2.32 -16.13 14.25
N ASP A 165 1.72 -16.43 15.41
CA ASP A 165 0.28 -16.24 15.64
C ASP A 165 -0.13 -14.77 15.61
N SER A 166 0.70 -13.86 16.15
CA SER A 166 0.40 -12.42 16.11
C SER A 166 0.45 -11.86 14.69
N ILE A 167 1.41 -12.31 13.87
CA ILE A 167 1.50 -11.94 12.46
C ILE A 167 0.33 -12.52 11.68
N LYS A 168 0.06 -13.83 11.85
CA LYS A 168 -1.06 -14.51 11.20
C LYS A 168 -2.39 -13.84 11.51
N GLY A 169 -2.68 -13.58 12.77
CA GLY A 169 -3.93 -12.94 13.19
C GLY A 169 -4.09 -11.53 12.59
N ARG A 170 -3.00 -10.76 12.50
CA ARG A 170 -3.01 -9.46 11.83
C ARG A 170 -3.31 -9.59 10.33
N MET A 171 -2.72 -10.57 9.67
CA MET A 171 -2.93 -10.80 8.23
C MET A 171 -4.32 -11.35 7.95
N GLN A 172 -4.86 -12.24 8.80
CA GLN A 172 -6.23 -12.73 8.71
C GLN A 172 -7.26 -11.61 8.85
N TRP A 173 -6.97 -10.59 9.68
CA TRP A 173 -7.84 -9.43 9.80
C TRP A 173 -7.90 -8.58 8.51
N LEU A 174 -6.84 -8.57 7.71
CA LEU A 174 -6.79 -7.84 6.45
C LEU A 174 -7.44 -8.60 5.29
N ILE A 175 -7.32 -9.91 5.26
CA ILE A 175 -7.75 -10.76 4.15
C ILE A 175 -9.16 -11.31 4.41
N TYR A 176 -9.99 -11.35 3.37
CA TYR A 176 -11.30 -11.98 3.44
C TYR A 176 -11.19 -13.43 3.95
N GLU A 177 -12.10 -13.82 4.85
CA GLU A 177 -11.99 -15.14 5.52
C GLU A 177 -12.00 -16.31 4.54
N GLY A 178 -12.75 -16.22 3.46
CA GLY A 178 -12.76 -17.21 2.38
C GLY A 178 -11.40 -17.40 1.69
N ASN A 179 -10.51 -16.41 1.84
CA ASN A 179 -9.18 -16.36 1.23
C ASN A 179 -8.03 -16.67 2.23
N TRP A 180 -8.32 -17.03 3.48
CA TRP A 180 -7.27 -17.33 4.47
C TRP A 180 -6.31 -18.44 4.05
N GLY A 181 -6.72 -19.34 3.16
CA GLY A 181 -5.84 -20.35 2.56
C GLY A 181 -4.68 -19.77 1.73
N LEU A 182 -4.75 -18.49 1.33
CA LEU A 182 -3.68 -17.79 0.63
C LEU A 182 -2.57 -17.32 1.57
N LEU A 183 -2.82 -17.28 2.89
CA LEU A 183 -1.83 -16.94 3.90
C LEU A 183 -0.90 -18.12 4.15
N THR A 184 0.09 -18.27 3.30
CA THR A 184 1.09 -19.33 3.42
C THR A 184 2.02 -19.09 4.60
N ASP A 185 2.58 -20.18 5.16
CA ASP A 185 3.60 -20.09 6.20
C ASP A 185 4.81 -19.27 5.75
N GLU A 186 5.17 -19.33 4.46
CA GLU A 186 6.27 -18.55 3.90
C GLU A 186 5.99 -17.03 3.99
N LEU A 187 4.79 -16.59 3.61
CA LEU A 187 4.41 -15.18 3.70
C LEU A 187 4.38 -14.69 5.16
N ILE A 188 3.81 -15.50 6.07
CA ILE A 188 3.76 -15.17 7.49
C ILE A 188 5.16 -15.12 8.08
N ASN A 189 6.01 -16.11 7.79
CA ASN A 189 7.39 -16.16 8.30
C ASN A 189 8.28 -15.07 7.71
N SER A 190 8.08 -14.68 6.45
CA SER A 190 8.80 -13.54 5.84
C SER A 190 8.50 -12.25 6.60
N ARG A 191 7.23 -11.98 6.90
CA ARG A 191 6.85 -10.83 7.73
C ARG A 191 7.35 -10.95 9.16
N LEU A 192 7.27 -12.13 9.76
CA LEU A 192 7.82 -12.38 11.10
C LEU A 192 9.33 -12.11 11.16
N ALA A 193 10.08 -12.56 10.17
CA ALA A 193 11.51 -12.31 10.08
C ALA A 193 11.84 -10.81 9.98
N ILE A 194 11.09 -10.05 9.17
CA ILE A 194 11.22 -8.59 9.06
C ILE A 194 10.91 -7.91 10.40
N TYR A 195 9.80 -8.28 11.02
CA TYR A 195 9.34 -7.67 12.27
C TYR A 195 10.22 -8.02 13.47
N SER A 196 10.92 -9.16 13.44
CA SER A 196 11.85 -9.60 14.48
C SER A 196 13.22 -8.90 14.42
N ARG A 197 13.48 -8.12 13.37
CA ARG A 197 14.75 -7.39 13.25
C ARG A 197 14.86 -6.32 14.34
N PRO A 198 16.03 -6.19 15.01
CA PRO A 198 16.22 -5.19 16.06
C PRO A 198 16.02 -3.74 15.59
N ASP A 199 16.35 -3.43 14.33
CA ASP A 199 16.16 -2.11 13.73
C ASP A 199 14.67 -1.82 13.52
N PHE A 200 13.88 -2.81 13.04
CA PHE A 200 12.43 -2.67 12.91
C PHE A 200 11.76 -2.50 14.29
N GLN A 201 12.14 -3.28 15.28
CA GLN A 201 11.58 -3.18 16.64
C GLN A 201 11.74 -1.79 17.26
N LYS A 202 12.85 -1.12 16.98
CA LYS A 202 13.10 0.27 17.43
C LYS A 202 12.26 1.28 16.67
N CYS A 203 12.00 1.05 15.37
CA CYS A 203 11.28 1.95 14.49
C CYS A 203 9.75 1.77 14.56
N ALA A 204 9.27 0.55 14.83
CA ALA A 204 7.86 0.19 14.80
C ALA A 204 6.94 1.12 15.62
N PRO A 205 7.29 1.57 16.84
CA PRO A 205 6.48 2.52 17.60
C PRO A 205 6.20 3.82 16.84
N LEU A 206 7.20 4.33 16.12
CA LEU A 206 7.07 5.57 15.34
C LEU A 206 6.17 5.36 14.11
N VAL A 207 6.38 4.25 13.40
CA VAL A 207 5.60 3.87 12.21
C VAL A 207 4.11 3.67 12.55
N PHE A 208 3.82 2.99 13.67
CA PHE A 208 2.44 2.64 14.06
C PHE A 208 1.74 3.71 14.92
N ALA A 209 2.42 4.79 15.31
CA ALA A 209 1.84 5.88 16.11
C ALA A 209 0.52 6.43 15.54
N ARG A 210 0.38 6.45 14.21
CA ARG A 210 -0.82 6.89 13.50
C ARG A 210 -2.07 6.08 13.86
N LEU A 211 -1.95 4.77 14.06
CA LEU A 211 -3.09 3.91 14.43
C LEU A 211 -3.57 4.22 15.85
N SER A 212 -2.65 4.48 16.78
CA SER A 212 -2.99 4.89 18.15
C SER A 212 -3.72 6.25 18.15
N GLN A 213 -3.23 7.23 17.39
CA GLN A 213 -3.88 8.53 17.24
C GLN A 213 -5.31 8.41 16.68
N ALA A 214 -5.52 7.54 15.70
CA ALA A 214 -6.85 7.30 15.12
C ALA A 214 -7.83 6.73 16.16
N LYS A 215 -7.37 5.84 17.05
CA LYS A 215 -8.17 5.29 18.15
C LYS A 215 -8.51 6.35 19.20
N GLU A 216 -7.55 7.17 19.61
CA GLU A 216 -7.76 8.28 20.55
C GLU A 216 -8.81 9.28 20.03
N GLY A 217 -8.86 9.51 18.71
CA GLY A 217 -9.89 10.27 18.02
C GLY A 217 -11.27 9.57 17.95
N GLY A 218 -11.44 8.40 18.59
CA GLY A 218 -12.68 7.65 18.62
C GLY A 218 -13.06 7.03 17.27
N GLY A 219 -12.08 6.74 16.42
CA GLY A 219 -12.29 6.11 15.11
C GLY A 219 -13.01 7.00 14.08
N LYS A 220 -13.16 8.29 14.37
CA LYS A 220 -13.91 9.21 13.47
C LYS A 220 -13.13 9.57 12.22
N SER A 221 -11.81 9.62 12.30
CA SER A 221 -10.93 9.90 11.17
C SER A 221 -9.53 9.34 11.42
N MET A 222 -8.82 9.05 10.32
CA MET A 222 -7.38 8.82 10.37
C MET A 222 -6.66 10.18 10.38
N PRO A 223 -5.46 10.30 11.01
CA PRO A 223 -4.57 11.42 10.74
C PRO A 223 -4.25 11.45 9.24
N ASP A 224 -4.08 12.63 8.68
CA ASP A 224 -3.83 12.85 7.26
C ASP A 224 -4.98 12.34 6.35
N MET A 225 -5.79 13.26 5.90
CA MET A 225 -6.86 13.00 4.94
C MET A 225 -6.41 13.45 3.56
N MET A 226 -6.81 12.72 2.53
CA MET A 226 -6.61 13.15 1.14
C MET A 226 -7.52 14.34 0.81
N GLU A 227 -6.94 15.33 0.15
CA GLU A 227 -7.68 16.43 -0.47
C GLU A 227 -8.09 16.02 -1.89
N LEU A 228 -9.08 15.13 -1.97
CA LEU A 228 -9.53 14.48 -3.23
C LEU A 228 -9.84 15.51 -4.33
N GLU A 229 -10.39 16.66 -3.95
CA GLU A 229 -10.76 17.74 -4.88
C GLU A 229 -9.54 18.42 -5.52
N LYS A 230 -8.35 18.25 -4.96
CA LYS A 230 -7.09 18.79 -5.49
C LYS A 230 -6.36 17.84 -6.43
N ILE A 231 -6.83 16.59 -6.53
CA ILE A 231 -6.26 15.61 -7.46
C ILE A 231 -6.74 15.95 -8.87
N GLU A 232 -5.79 16.30 -9.74
CA GLU A 232 -6.05 16.72 -11.12
C GLU A 232 -5.96 15.54 -12.11
N GLN A 233 -5.30 14.46 -11.74
CA GLN A 233 -5.06 13.30 -12.59
C GLN A 233 -6.30 12.40 -12.66
N GLU A 234 -6.37 11.59 -13.73
CA GLU A 234 -7.29 10.46 -13.78
C GLU A 234 -6.97 9.50 -12.63
N ALA A 235 -7.97 9.18 -11.80
CA ALA A 235 -7.79 8.36 -10.61
C ALA A 235 -8.83 7.24 -10.54
N LEU A 236 -8.37 6.01 -10.35
CA LEU A 236 -9.20 4.85 -10.11
C LEU A 236 -9.26 4.56 -8.60
N LEU A 237 -10.45 4.56 -8.02
CA LEU A 237 -10.73 3.89 -6.76
C LEU A 237 -10.88 2.40 -7.05
N LEU A 238 -9.88 1.59 -6.72
CA LEU A 238 -9.96 0.13 -6.84
C LEU A 238 -10.33 -0.44 -5.48
N TRP A 239 -11.49 -1.06 -5.38
CA TRP A 239 -12.08 -1.43 -4.10
C TRP A 239 -12.52 -2.88 -4.03
N THR A 240 -12.87 -3.36 -2.83
CA THR A 240 -13.31 -4.73 -2.58
C THR A 240 -14.56 -4.76 -1.72
N THR A 241 -15.32 -5.82 -1.82
CA THR A 241 -16.58 -6.00 -1.08
C THR A 241 -16.38 -6.22 0.42
N HIS A 242 -15.22 -6.75 0.83
CA HIS A 242 -14.90 -7.07 2.23
C HIS A 242 -13.77 -6.20 2.77
N ASN A 243 -13.54 -5.01 2.18
CA ASN A 243 -12.53 -4.10 2.70
C ASN A 243 -12.87 -3.63 4.11
N PRO A 244 -11.98 -3.81 5.10
CA PRO A 244 -12.19 -3.26 6.44
C PRO A 244 -11.99 -1.73 6.44
N ILE A 245 -12.53 -1.04 7.43
CA ILE A 245 -12.43 0.39 7.71
C ILE A 245 -13.12 1.25 6.63
N HIS A 246 -12.65 1.20 5.40
CA HIS A 246 -13.19 1.95 4.26
C HIS A 246 -13.94 0.99 3.33
N ASP A 247 -15.19 0.72 3.65
CA ASP A 247 -16.09 -0.13 2.87
C ASP A 247 -16.51 0.51 1.53
N VAL A 248 -17.22 -0.23 0.69
CA VAL A 248 -17.67 0.26 -0.63
C VAL A 248 -18.43 1.59 -0.54
N PRO A 249 -19.37 1.79 0.43
CA PRO A 249 -20.01 3.09 0.59
C PRO A 249 -19.05 4.25 0.80
N ALA A 250 -17.91 4.04 1.49
CA ALA A 250 -16.90 5.08 1.66
C ALA A 250 -16.23 5.46 0.32
N ALA A 251 -15.95 4.48 -0.54
CA ALA A 251 -15.42 4.74 -1.89
C ALA A 251 -16.46 5.45 -2.78
N GLU A 252 -17.72 5.02 -2.74
CA GLU A 252 -18.81 5.66 -3.47
C GLU A 252 -19.00 7.13 -3.06
N ALA A 253 -18.88 7.43 -1.77
CA ALA A 253 -18.94 8.80 -1.26
C ALA A 253 -17.72 9.64 -1.63
N ALA A 254 -16.54 9.01 -1.79
CA ALA A 254 -15.31 9.66 -2.21
C ALA A 254 -15.27 9.97 -3.71
N LEU A 255 -15.89 9.12 -4.54
CA LEU A 255 -15.84 9.21 -6.00
C LEU A 255 -16.23 10.60 -6.56
N PRO A 256 -17.35 11.23 -6.17
CA PRO A 256 -17.76 12.53 -6.71
C PRO A 256 -16.83 13.69 -6.28
N ARG A 257 -15.91 13.46 -5.36
CA ARG A 257 -14.92 14.43 -4.93
C ARG A 257 -13.67 14.44 -5.81
N LEU A 258 -13.46 13.42 -6.63
CA LEU A 258 -12.39 13.35 -7.62
C LEU A 258 -12.87 14.00 -8.93
N LYS A 259 -12.05 14.88 -9.51
CA LYS A 259 -12.37 15.54 -10.79
C LYS A 259 -12.50 14.56 -11.94
N HIS A 260 -11.64 13.57 -11.98
CA HIS A 260 -11.56 12.53 -13.03
C HIS A 260 -11.51 11.15 -12.38
N GLY A 261 -12.48 10.87 -11.49
CA GLY A 261 -12.55 9.63 -10.74
C GLY A 261 -13.31 8.53 -11.46
N LYS A 262 -12.84 7.30 -11.32
CA LYS A 262 -13.58 6.07 -11.64
C LYS A 262 -13.57 5.16 -10.41
N LEU A 263 -14.55 4.29 -10.31
CA LEU A 263 -14.63 3.27 -9.26
C LEU A 263 -14.75 1.90 -9.91
N TYR A 264 -13.91 0.98 -9.47
CA TYR A 264 -14.02 -0.44 -9.75
C TYR A 264 -14.05 -1.22 -8.44
N VAL A 265 -15.12 -1.99 -8.25
CA VAL A 265 -15.23 -2.93 -7.12
C VAL A 265 -14.92 -4.32 -7.65
N MET A 266 -13.91 -4.97 -7.05
CA MET A 266 -13.48 -6.33 -7.44
C MET A 266 -14.68 -7.27 -7.45
N GLN A 267 -14.80 -8.09 -8.49
CA GLN A 267 -15.89 -9.05 -8.65
C GLN A 267 -15.70 -10.28 -7.77
N LYS A 268 -14.43 -10.70 -7.57
CA LYS A 268 -14.10 -11.74 -6.60
C LYS A 268 -14.12 -11.17 -5.18
N GLU A 269 -14.61 -11.96 -4.25
CA GLU A 269 -14.62 -11.60 -2.84
C GLU A 269 -13.19 -11.46 -2.31
N CYS A 270 -12.82 -10.25 -1.95
CA CYS A 270 -11.52 -9.87 -1.44
C CYS A 270 -11.68 -8.97 -0.23
N GLY A 271 -10.73 -9.06 0.70
CA GLY A 271 -10.53 -8.15 1.82
C GLY A 271 -9.71 -6.93 1.41
N HIS A 272 -8.67 -6.64 2.19
CA HIS A 272 -7.85 -5.43 2.03
C HIS A 272 -6.74 -5.54 0.98
N TRP A 273 -6.42 -6.75 0.53
CA TRP A 273 -5.29 -7.01 -0.39
C TRP A 273 -5.73 -7.61 -1.72
N PRO A 274 -6.52 -6.90 -2.56
CA PRO A 274 -6.99 -7.44 -3.84
C PRO A 274 -5.83 -7.87 -4.75
N GLN A 275 -4.70 -7.17 -4.72
CA GLN A 275 -3.49 -7.50 -5.46
C GLN A 275 -2.91 -8.88 -5.07
N TYR A 276 -3.18 -9.36 -3.88
CA TYR A 276 -2.72 -10.67 -3.39
C TYR A 276 -3.82 -11.72 -3.41
N GLU A 277 -5.06 -11.32 -3.10
CA GLU A 277 -6.22 -12.21 -3.00
C GLU A 277 -6.78 -12.62 -4.35
N SER A 278 -6.75 -11.73 -5.33
CA SER A 278 -7.21 -11.95 -6.72
C SER A 278 -6.27 -11.27 -7.71
N PRO A 279 -5.01 -11.74 -7.83
CA PRO A 279 -3.98 -11.07 -8.61
C PRO A 279 -4.32 -10.95 -10.09
N GLU A 280 -4.94 -11.97 -10.69
CA GLU A 280 -5.28 -11.96 -12.12
C GLU A 280 -6.33 -10.89 -12.45
N GLU A 281 -7.36 -10.73 -11.62
CA GLU A 281 -8.37 -9.68 -11.81
C GLU A 281 -7.76 -8.30 -11.54
N PHE A 282 -6.97 -8.18 -10.46
CA PHE A 282 -6.27 -6.95 -10.13
C PHE A 282 -5.39 -6.47 -11.28
N ASP A 283 -4.52 -7.35 -11.79
CA ASP A 283 -3.59 -7.02 -12.88
C ASP A 283 -4.32 -6.67 -14.17
N ALA A 284 -5.39 -7.39 -14.51
CA ALA A 284 -6.20 -7.09 -15.70
C ALA A 284 -6.84 -5.69 -15.61
N VAL A 285 -7.37 -5.32 -14.44
CA VAL A 285 -7.95 -3.98 -14.19
C VAL A 285 -6.86 -2.91 -14.24
N VAL A 286 -5.71 -3.14 -13.60
CA VAL A 286 -4.57 -2.22 -13.62
C VAL A 286 -4.10 -1.97 -15.05
N VAL A 287 -3.85 -3.02 -15.83
CA VAL A 287 -3.39 -2.89 -17.22
C VAL A 287 -4.43 -2.16 -18.06
N LYS A 288 -5.71 -2.57 -18.01
CA LYS A 288 -6.77 -1.93 -18.78
C LYS A 288 -6.87 -0.44 -18.45
N TYR A 289 -6.95 -0.10 -17.15
CA TYR A 289 -7.12 1.28 -16.74
C TYR A 289 -5.89 2.15 -17.08
N LEU A 290 -4.68 1.68 -16.81
CA LEU A 290 -3.49 2.48 -17.05
C LEU A 290 -3.20 2.67 -18.55
N THR A 291 -3.62 1.75 -19.41
CA THR A 291 -3.41 1.87 -20.86
C THR A 291 -4.53 2.65 -21.56
N THR A 292 -5.79 2.45 -21.16
CA THR A 292 -6.97 3.01 -21.89
C THR A 292 -7.69 4.11 -21.14
N GLY A 293 -7.51 4.20 -19.82
CA GLY A 293 -8.34 5.03 -18.94
C GLY A 293 -9.70 4.40 -18.59
N GLU A 294 -10.02 3.20 -19.09
CA GLU A 294 -11.30 2.53 -18.84
C GLU A 294 -11.19 1.41 -17.80
N VAL A 295 -12.30 1.04 -17.15
CA VAL A 295 -12.38 -0.03 -16.14
C VAL A 295 -13.34 -1.12 -16.57
#